data_c6783b6f161f07e4e0041f6a63dfcbe5
#
_entry.id   c6783b6f161f07e4e0041f6a63dfcbe5
#
_cell.length_a   1.000
_cell.length_b   1.000
_cell.length_c   1.000
_cell.angle_alpha   90.00
_cell.angle_beta   90.00
_cell.angle_gamma   90.00
#
_symmetry.space_group_name_H-M   'P 1'
#
loop_
_entity.id
_entity.type
_entity.pdbx_description
1 polymer ?
#
loop_
_entity_poly.entity_id
_entity_poly.type
_entity_poly.pdbx_seq_one_letter_code
_entity_poly.pdbx_strand_id
1 'polypeptide(L)'
;MLPSATEAMAKKLQLSYKEIESRLESFKTKVVPASEVGYEILKAFGKSEKDVSRYKEGKGILKTFDGLLIKGLFCYQAIDTLHLTTRLEALKADAQVKKAAPKIIAVSDGETLLAYDTRENDTYEQKLVKMHSDFGFFYPLMNVERVHTTA
;
A
#
# COMPACT_ATOMS: atom_id res chain seq x y z
N MET A 1 -20.93 21.45 18.38
CA MET A 1 -20.33 20.24 18.91
C MET A 1 -19.00 19.99 18.20
N LEU A 2 -17.93 19.87 18.95
CA LEU A 2 -16.61 19.61 18.38
C LEU A 2 -16.53 18.15 17.91
N PRO A 3 -15.95 17.87 16.72
CA PRO A 3 -15.79 16.50 16.26
C PRO A 3 -14.84 15.74 17.18
N SER A 4 -15.03 14.43 17.27
CA SER A 4 -14.12 13.57 18.00
C SER A 4 -12.74 13.60 17.31
N ALA A 5 -11.69 13.18 18.04
CA ALA A 5 -10.34 13.11 17.47
C ALA A 5 -10.32 12.20 16.22
N THR A 6 -11.09 11.11 16.25
CA THR A 6 -11.20 10.17 15.11
C THR A 6 -11.85 10.85 13.89
N GLU A 7 -12.90 11.62 14.12
CA GLU A 7 -13.57 12.35 13.04
C GLU A 7 -12.69 13.45 12.49
N ALA A 8 -11.95 14.15 13.35
CA ALA A 8 -11.01 15.19 12.93
C ALA A 8 -9.88 14.59 12.07
N MET A 9 -9.39 13.40 12.44
CA MET A 9 -8.37 12.69 11.65
C MET A 9 -8.93 12.22 10.32
N ALA A 10 -10.14 11.65 10.30
CA ALA A 10 -10.80 11.23 9.06
C ALA A 10 -10.99 12.42 8.12
N LYS A 11 -11.41 13.57 8.66
CA LYS A 11 -11.56 14.80 7.90
C LYS A 11 -10.23 15.30 7.36
N LYS A 12 -9.18 15.26 8.19
CA LYS A 12 -7.83 15.68 7.80
C LYS A 12 -7.25 14.80 6.71
N LEU A 13 -7.56 13.51 6.74
CA LEU A 13 -7.12 12.53 5.74
C LEU A 13 -8.02 12.52 4.51
N GLN A 14 -9.16 13.22 4.55
CA GLN A 14 -10.15 13.30 3.47
C GLN A 14 -10.68 11.95 3.02
N LEU A 15 -10.60 10.93 3.89
CA LEU A 15 -11.03 9.57 3.57
C LEU A 15 -11.75 8.94 4.75
N SER A 16 -12.93 8.38 4.47
CA SER A 16 -13.63 7.52 5.41
C SER A 16 -13.31 6.06 5.11
N TYR A 17 -13.62 5.18 6.05
CA TYR A 17 -13.54 3.74 5.85
C TYR A 17 -14.28 3.30 4.60
N LYS A 18 -15.50 3.83 4.41
CA LYS A 18 -16.33 3.47 3.25
C LYS A 18 -15.72 3.90 1.93
N GLU A 19 -15.06 5.05 1.91
CA GLU A 19 -14.39 5.51 0.69
C GLU A 19 -13.23 4.61 0.32
N ILE A 20 -12.43 4.20 1.30
CA ILE A 20 -11.32 3.27 1.07
C ILE A 20 -11.87 1.94 0.55
N GLU A 21 -12.88 1.39 1.24
CA GLU A 21 -13.53 0.14 0.85
C GLU A 21 -14.03 0.22 -0.59
N SER A 22 -14.74 1.29 -0.93
CA SER A 22 -15.29 1.49 -2.27
C SER A 22 -14.19 1.55 -3.34
N ARG A 23 -13.09 2.25 -3.05
CA ARG A 23 -11.97 2.34 -3.98
C ARG A 23 -11.29 0.99 -4.19
N LEU A 24 -11.14 0.21 -3.12
CA LEU A 24 -10.54 -1.13 -3.21
C LEU A 24 -11.46 -2.12 -3.93
N GLU A 25 -12.78 -1.92 -3.88
CA GLU A 25 -13.72 -2.75 -4.62
C GLU A 25 -13.53 -2.63 -6.13
N SER A 26 -12.86 -1.60 -6.61
CA SER A 26 -12.55 -1.48 -8.04
C SER A 26 -11.71 -2.64 -8.56
N PHE A 27 -10.96 -3.33 -7.69
CA PHE A 27 -10.23 -4.54 -8.09
C PHE A 27 -11.15 -5.69 -8.51
N LYS A 28 -12.44 -5.65 -8.12
CA LYS A 28 -13.42 -6.66 -8.55
C LYS A 28 -13.93 -6.40 -9.96
N THR A 29 -13.96 -5.13 -10.37
CA THR A 29 -14.70 -4.71 -11.58
C THR A 29 -13.78 -4.37 -12.75
N LYS A 30 -12.49 -4.19 -12.51
CA LYS A 30 -11.54 -3.90 -13.60
C LYS A 30 -10.26 -4.71 -13.41
N VAL A 31 -9.67 -5.06 -14.54
CA VAL A 31 -8.39 -5.74 -14.55
C VAL A 31 -7.29 -4.69 -14.36
N VAL A 32 -6.51 -4.85 -13.30
CA VAL A 32 -5.39 -3.95 -13.00
C VAL A 32 -4.10 -4.73 -13.25
N PRO A 33 -3.24 -4.28 -14.19
CA PRO A 33 -1.95 -4.92 -14.38
C PRO A 33 -1.12 -4.92 -13.11
N ALA A 34 -0.32 -5.96 -12.89
CA ALA A 34 0.51 -6.08 -11.68
C ALA A 34 1.37 -4.83 -11.46
N SER A 35 1.90 -4.23 -12.52
CA SER A 35 2.72 -3.03 -12.44
C SER A 35 1.96 -1.80 -11.93
N GLU A 36 0.63 -1.79 -12.05
CA GLU A 36 -0.22 -0.66 -11.64
C GLU A 36 -0.82 -0.83 -10.25
N VAL A 37 -0.76 -2.03 -9.69
CA VAL A 37 -1.42 -2.33 -8.40
C VAL A 37 -0.92 -1.41 -7.29
N GLY A 38 0.38 -1.15 -7.21
CA GLY A 38 0.94 -0.27 -6.18
C GLY A 38 0.35 1.14 -6.25
N TYR A 39 0.17 1.67 -7.43
CA TYR A 39 -0.41 3.01 -7.62
C TYR A 39 -1.89 3.04 -7.24
N GLU A 40 -2.63 1.98 -7.56
CA GLU A 40 -4.04 1.89 -7.20
C GLU A 40 -4.21 1.81 -5.68
N ILE A 41 -3.32 1.09 -5.00
CA ILE A 41 -3.33 1.04 -3.54
C ILE A 41 -3.08 2.44 -2.95
N LEU A 42 -2.08 3.16 -3.46
CA LEU A 42 -1.80 4.52 -2.99
C LEU A 42 -3.01 5.45 -3.17
N LYS A 43 -3.69 5.36 -4.31
CA LYS A 43 -4.90 6.16 -4.56
C LYS A 43 -6.01 5.80 -3.59
N ALA A 44 -6.19 4.50 -3.32
CA ALA A 44 -7.22 4.04 -2.39
C ALA A 44 -7.01 4.60 -0.99
N PHE A 45 -5.74 4.79 -0.59
CA PHE A 45 -5.38 5.29 0.74
C PHE A 45 -5.07 6.79 0.75
N GLY A 46 -5.56 7.53 -0.24
CA GLY A 46 -5.60 8.99 -0.17
C GLY A 46 -4.58 9.77 -0.97
N LYS A 47 -3.67 9.09 -1.66
CA LYS A 47 -2.77 9.82 -2.54
C LYS A 47 -3.55 10.34 -3.73
N SER A 48 -3.37 11.63 -4.05
CA SER A 48 -4.08 12.26 -5.17
C SER A 48 -3.57 11.69 -6.49
N GLU A 49 -4.38 11.83 -7.54
CA GLU A 49 -3.96 11.45 -8.89
C GLU A 49 -2.74 12.25 -9.32
N LYS A 50 -2.62 13.50 -8.88
CA LYS A 50 -1.46 14.34 -9.15
C LYS A 50 -0.20 13.75 -8.53
N ASP A 51 -0.27 13.31 -7.26
CA ASP A 51 0.87 12.68 -6.59
C ASP A 51 1.25 11.38 -7.25
N VAL A 52 0.28 10.54 -7.59
CA VAL A 52 0.53 9.26 -8.27
C VAL A 52 1.16 9.49 -9.64
N SER A 53 0.69 10.47 -10.40
CA SER A 53 1.29 10.83 -11.69
C SER A 53 2.74 11.25 -11.52
N ARG A 54 3.06 12.00 -10.48
CA ARG A 54 4.45 12.41 -10.19
C ARG A 54 5.33 11.19 -9.89
N TYR A 55 4.83 10.22 -9.12
CA TYR A 55 5.57 9.00 -8.87
C TYR A 55 5.82 8.22 -10.17
N LYS A 56 4.84 8.15 -11.06
CA LYS A 56 4.99 7.49 -12.36
C LYS A 56 6.04 8.18 -13.25
N GLU A 57 6.18 9.50 -13.10
CA GLU A 57 7.20 10.28 -13.79
C GLU A 57 8.59 10.17 -13.15
N GLY A 58 8.69 9.47 -12.02
CA GLY A 58 9.94 9.29 -11.30
C GLY A 58 10.23 10.36 -10.26
N LYS A 59 9.28 11.23 -9.95
CA LYS A 59 9.44 12.29 -8.94
C LYS A 59 9.02 11.77 -7.57
N GLY A 60 9.84 12.01 -6.57
CA GLY A 60 9.54 11.58 -5.21
C GLY A 60 9.76 10.10 -4.95
N ILE A 61 10.38 9.39 -5.88
CA ILE A 61 10.72 7.97 -5.73
C ILE A 61 12.21 7.76 -5.95
N LEU A 62 12.69 6.60 -5.52
CA LEU A 62 14.08 6.19 -5.75
C LEU A 62 14.19 5.57 -7.15
N LYS A 63 14.78 6.32 -8.08
CA LYS A 63 14.82 5.95 -9.50
C LYS A 63 15.70 4.73 -9.82
N THR A 64 16.66 4.43 -8.95
CA THR A 64 17.56 3.29 -9.15
C THR A 64 16.93 1.96 -8.72
N PHE A 65 15.77 2.01 -8.11
CA PHE A 65 15.02 0.82 -7.71
C PHE A 65 14.09 0.38 -8.84
N ASP A 66 14.10 -0.92 -9.14
CA ASP A 66 13.19 -1.50 -10.13
C ASP A 66 11.82 -1.72 -9.49
N GLY A 67 10.92 -0.77 -9.68
CA GLY A 67 9.60 -0.75 -9.08
C GLY A 67 9.29 0.60 -8.46
N LEU A 68 8.49 0.60 -7.40
CA LEU A 68 8.08 1.82 -6.71
C LEU A 68 8.70 1.83 -5.31
N LEU A 69 9.54 2.82 -5.02
CA LEU A 69 10.13 2.97 -3.69
C LEU A 69 10.03 4.43 -3.26
N ILE A 70 9.12 4.68 -2.33
CA ILE A 70 8.89 6.01 -1.75
C ILE A 70 9.48 6.01 -0.35
N LYS A 71 10.49 6.86 -0.13
CA LYS A 71 11.19 6.95 1.14
C LYS A 71 10.22 7.19 2.30
N GLY A 72 10.33 6.36 3.33
CA GLY A 72 9.53 6.48 4.54
C GLY A 72 8.06 6.08 4.37
N LEU A 73 7.68 5.53 3.24
CA LEU A 73 6.27 5.22 3.00
C LEU A 73 6.03 3.82 2.44
N PHE A 74 6.44 3.56 1.21
CA PHE A 74 5.95 2.39 0.49
C PHE A 74 6.97 1.85 -0.49
N CYS A 75 7.13 0.52 -0.49
CA CYS A 75 7.90 -0.19 -1.50
C CYS A 75 6.97 -1.17 -2.18
N TYR A 76 6.93 -1.15 -3.50
CA TYR A 76 6.10 -2.07 -4.28
C TYR A 76 6.85 -2.58 -5.50
N GLN A 77 6.70 -3.86 -5.77
CA GLN A 77 7.24 -4.47 -6.98
C GLN A 77 6.27 -5.51 -7.51
N ALA A 78 6.04 -5.48 -8.83
CA ALA A 78 5.29 -6.53 -9.51
C ALA A 78 6.22 -7.72 -9.74
N ILE A 79 5.70 -8.93 -9.53
CA ILE A 79 6.48 -10.16 -9.71
C ILE A 79 5.51 -11.28 -10.10
N ASP A 80 6.00 -12.35 -10.69
CA ASP A 80 5.16 -13.48 -11.05
C ASP A 80 4.73 -14.29 -9.82
N THR A 81 3.70 -15.12 -10.00
CA THR A 81 3.07 -15.90 -8.92
C THR A 81 4.06 -16.80 -8.19
N LEU A 82 5.01 -17.38 -8.91
CA LEU A 82 5.96 -18.34 -8.33
C LEU A 82 6.96 -17.68 -7.39
N HIS A 83 7.18 -16.38 -7.54
CA HIS A 83 8.25 -15.67 -6.82
C HIS A 83 7.76 -14.65 -5.81
N LEU A 84 6.47 -14.63 -5.47
CA LEU A 84 5.91 -13.66 -4.52
C LEU A 84 6.64 -13.68 -3.18
N THR A 85 6.70 -14.84 -2.55
CA THR A 85 7.35 -14.96 -1.22
C THR A 85 8.84 -14.68 -1.31
N THR A 86 9.52 -15.26 -2.29
CA THR A 86 10.96 -15.08 -2.48
C THR A 86 11.31 -13.60 -2.69
N ARG A 87 10.51 -12.91 -3.51
CA ARG A 87 10.75 -11.50 -3.79
C ARG A 87 10.48 -10.62 -2.56
N LEU A 88 9.41 -10.90 -1.80
CA LEU A 88 9.15 -10.15 -0.59
C LEU A 88 10.32 -10.28 0.39
N GLU A 89 10.82 -11.49 0.60
CA GLU A 89 11.96 -11.73 1.49
C GLU A 89 13.22 -11.02 0.98
N ALA A 90 13.45 -11.02 -0.35
CA ALA A 90 14.58 -10.31 -0.94
C ALA A 90 14.48 -8.80 -0.73
N LEU A 91 13.27 -8.22 -0.87
CA LEU A 91 13.07 -6.79 -0.65
C LEU A 91 13.28 -6.42 0.82
N LYS A 92 12.85 -7.27 1.76
CA LYS A 92 13.07 -7.05 3.18
C LYS A 92 14.56 -6.98 3.53
N ALA A 93 15.39 -7.71 2.79
CA ALA A 93 16.83 -7.78 3.01
C ALA A 93 17.61 -6.78 2.14
N ASP A 94 16.99 -6.15 1.18
CA ASP A 94 17.64 -5.26 0.22
C ASP A 94 18.16 -4.00 0.92
N ALA A 95 19.43 -3.65 0.69
CA ALA A 95 20.06 -2.51 1.33
C ALA A 95 19.43 -1.18 0.94
N GLN A 96 19.01 -1.03 -0.30
CA GLN A 96 18.37 0.16 -0.82
C GLN A 96 16.99 0.37 -0.18
N VAL A 97 16.23 -0.72 -0.04
CA VAL A 97 14.92 -0.70 0.61
C VAL A 97 15.06 -0.36 2.09
N LYS A 98 16.01 -0.98 2.78
CA LYS A 98 16.26 -0.68 4.20
C LYS A 98 16.64 0.78 4.41
N LYS A 99 17.46 1.33 3.54
CA LYS A 99 17.87 2.74 3.62
C LYS A 99 16.70 3.68 3.43
N ALA A 100 15.79 3.34 2.52
CA ALA A 100 14.59 4.14 2.27
C ALA A 100 13.56 4.01 3.40
N ALA A 101 13.64 2.96 4.19
CA ALA A 101 12.81 2.72 5.38
C ALA A 101 11.29 2.86 5.09
N PRO A 102 10.75 2.14 4.09
CA PRO A 102 9.30 2.20 3.84
C PRO A 102 8.54 1.58 5.01
N LYS A 103 7.33 2.04 5.24
CA LYS A 103 6.46 1.49 6.27
C LYS A 103 5.90 0.14 5.85
N ILE A 104 5.63 -0.02 4.56
CA ILE A 104 5.08 -1.25 3.99
C ILE A 104 5.87 -1.62 2.74
N ILE A 105 6.20 -2.92 2.63
CA ILE A 105 6.80 -3.51 1.44
C ILE A 105 5.77 -4.47 0.86
N ALA A 106 5.46 -4.36 -0.43
CA ALA A 106 4.45 -5.18 -1.06
C ALA A 106 4.88 -5.70 -2.42
N VAL A 107 4.42 -6.90 -2.76
CA VAL A 107 4.58 -7.50 -4.08
C VAL A 107 3.24 -8.06 -4.53
N SER A 108 3.02 -8.12 -5.84
CA SER A 108 1.80 -8.68 -6.40
C SER A 108 2.04 -9.20 -7.81
N ASP A 109 1.28 -10.23 -8.15
CA ASP A 109 1.23 -10.79 -9.52
C ASP A 109 -0.01 -10.27 -10.29
N GLY A 110 -0.76 -9.34 -9.70
CA GLY A 110 -2.00 -8.82 -10.27
C GLY A 110 -3.25 -9.50 -9.74
N GLU A 111 -3.10 -10.59 -9.01
CA GLU A 111 -4.23 -11.33 -8.41
C GLU A 111 -4.09 -11.41 -6.89
N THR A 112 -2.90 -11.73 -6.41
CA THR A 112 -2.59 -11.87 -5.00
C THR A 112 -1.67 -10.74 -4.56
N LEU A 113 -1.94 -10.18 -3.39
CA LEU A 113 -1.11 -9.18 -2.76
C LEU A 113 -0.44 -9.78 -1.54
N LEU A 114 0.87 -9.69 -1.47
CA LEU A 114 1.66 -10.10 -0.32
C LEU A 114 2.42 -8.88 0.18
N ALA A 115 2.26 -8.56 1.46
CA ALA A 115 2.85 -7.33 2.00
C ALA A 115 3.42 -7.56 3.41
N TYR A 116 4.34 -6.68 3.79
CA TYR A 116 5.02 -6.74 5.07
C TYR A 116 5.05 -5.36 5.71
N ASP A 117 4.64 -5.29 6.98
CA ASP A 117 4.72 -4.06 7.78
C ASP A 117 6.07 -4.05 8.50
N THR A 118 6.93 -3.11 8.12
CA THR A 118 8.32 -3.08 8.63
C THR A 118 8.40 -2.70 10.11
N ARG A 119 7.39 -2.04 10.66
CA ARG A 119 7.39 -1.61 12.05
C ARG A 119 6.76 -2.65 12.98
N GLU A 120 5.69 -3.29 12.50
CA GLU A 120 4.96 -4.28 13.29
C GLU A 120 5.50 -5.71 13.10
N ASN A 121 6.38 -5.89 12.12
CA ASN A 121 6.95 -7.20 11.76
C ASN A 121 5.84 -8.21 11.47
N ASP A 122 4.87 -7.80 10.65
CA ASP A 122 3.68 -8.57 10.34
C ASP A 122 3.50 -8.69 8.83
N THR A 123 2.95 -9.81 8.37
CA THR A 123 2.76 -10.11 6.96
C THR A 123 1.28 -10.18 6.63
N TYR A 124 0.92 -9.66 5.46
CA TYR A 124 -0.44 -9.67 4.93
C TYR A 124 -0.46 -10.42 3.61
N GLU A 125 -1.46 -11.29 3.44
CA GLU A 125 -1.70 -11.98 2.19
C GLU A 125 -3.18 -11.99 1.90
N GLN A 126 -3.57 -11.52 0.72
CA GLN A 126 -4.97 -11.52 0.32
C GLN A 126 -5.09 -11.42 -1.20
N LYS A 127 -6.19 -11.93 -1.73
CA LYS A 127 -6.57 -11.67 -3.12
C LYS A 127 -6.94 -10.20 -3.25
N LEU A 128 -6.51 -9.55 -4.34
CA LEU A 128 -6.84 -8.14 -4.57
C LEU A 128 -8.35 -7.91 -4.57
N VAL A 129 -9.12 -8.85 -5.13
CA VAL A 129 -10.60 -8.74 -5.17
C VAL A 129 -11.24 -8.81 -3.79
N LYS A 130 -10.51 -9.23 -2.77
CA LYS A 130 -10.99 -9.32 -1.38
C LYS A 130 -10.33 -8.32 -0.45
N MET A 131 -9.38 -7.53 -0.94
CA MET A 131 -8.65 -6.55 -0.13
C MET A 131 -9.58 -5.55 0.58
N HIS A 132 -10.71 -5.22 -0.05
CA HIS A 132 -11.70 -4.31 0.51
C HIS A 132 -12.29 -4.78 1.85
N SER A 133 -12.13 -6.04 2.19
CA SER A 133 -12.71 -6.61 3.42
C SER A 133 -11.76 -6.57 4.63
N ASP A 134 -10.46 -6.33 4.43
CA ASP A 134 -9.48 -6.42 5.53
C ASP A 134 -8.28 -5.50 5.34
N PHE A 135 -8.51 -4.29 4.87
CA PHE A 135 -7.44 -3.37 4.46
C PHE A 135 -6.79 -2.57 5.60
N GLY A 136 -7.17 -2.79 6.85
CA GLY A 136 -6.59 -2.04 7.98
C GLY A 136 -5.07 -2.13 8.10
N PHE A 137 -4.49 -3.20 7.58
CA PHE A 137 -3.04 -3.39 7.50
C PHE A 137 -2.33 -2.18 6.84
N PHE A 138 -3.00 -1.54 5.88
CA PHE A 138 -2.40 -0.48 5.04
C PHE A 138 -2.61 0.93 5.57
N TYR A 139 -3.21 1.11 6.74
CA TYR A 139 -3.38 2.44 7.33
C TYR A 139 -2.08 3.24 7.47
N PRO A 140 -0.91 2.62 7.70
CA PRO A 140 0.34 3.39 7.72
C PRO A 140 0.60 4.19 6.44
N LEU A 141 0.02 3.80 5.30
CA LEU A 141 0.15 4.58 4.05
C LEU A 141 -0.50 5.96 4.14
N MET A 142 -1.41 6.16 5.10
CA MET A 142 -2.04 7.46 5.37
C MET A 142 -1.38 8.17 6.55
N ASN A 143 -0.23 7.68 7.02
CA ASN A 143 0.44 8.16 8.23
C ASN A 143 -0.42 8.00 9.49
N VAL A 144 -1.27 6.97 9.51
CA VAL A 144 -2.13 6.61 10.65
C VAL A 144 -1.68 5.24 11.15
N GLU A 145 -1.64 5.07 12.46
CA GLU A 145 -1.29 3.77 13.03
C GLU A 145 -2.40 2.75 12.75
N ARG A 146 -1.98 1.49 12.61
CA ARG A 146 -2.93 0.39 12.44
C ARG A 146 -3.81 0.27 13.66
N VAL A 147 -5.11 0.06 13.41
CA VAL A 147 -6.03 -0.30 14.50
C VAL A 147 -5.92 -1.80 14.67
N HIS A 148 -5.36 -2.22 15.81
CA HIS A 148 -5.34 -3.63 16.16
C HIS A 148 -6.71 -4.03 16.70
N THR A 149 -7.43 -4.84 15.94
CA THR A 149 -8.63 -5.47 16.46
C THR A 149 -8.19 -6.64 17.32
N THR A 150 -8.32 -6.47 18.62
CA THR A 150 -8.27 -7.62 19.51
C THR A 150 -9.57 -8.39 19.33
N ALA A 151 -9.45 -9.54 18.73
CA ALA A 151 -10.57 -10.46 18.69
C ALA A 151 -10.87 -10.94 20.10
#